data_4e0464a52156e3578210a4b0bc69c5a4
#
_entry.id   4e0464a52156e3578210a4b0bc69c5a4
#
_cell.length_a   1.000
_cell.length_b   1.000
_cell.length_c   1.000
_cell.angle_alpha   90.00
_cell.angle_beta   90.00
_cell.angle_gamma   90.00
#
_symmetry.space_group_name_H-M   'P 1'
#
loop_
_entity.id
_entity.type
_entity.pdbx_description
1 polymer ?
#
loop_
_entity_poly.entity_id
_entity_poly.type
_entity_poly.pdbx_seq_one_letter_code
_entity_poly.pdbx_strand_id
1 'polypeptide(L)'
;QKTERVASLCKALSIYTGANPLLAHRAGQLSKSDLMSDVVREFDELQGVMGYYYALNNQEDPSIAQALSAYYLPRFSGDKIPSCPIAITLAIADRLDTLVAIFGVGLHPTGSKDPFALRRASLGLIRIIIEGEIDVDIEKSIELTANELTFSGKTISRTVKESVLTYILDRLNSYYKEKGFKPESYKSVLALKLS
;
A
#
# COMPACT_ATOMS: atom_id res chain seq x y z
N GLN A 1 -9.70 13.22 3.64
CA GLN A 1 -8.75 12.87 4.72
C GLN A 1 -7.85 11.68 4.34
N LYS A 2 -8.35 10.40 4.28
CA LYS A 2 -7.47 9.28 3.85
C LYS A 2 -6.99 9.45 2.41
N THR A 3 -7.87 9.75 1.49
CA THR A 3 -7.55 9.92 0.07
C THR A 3 -6.57 11.08 -0.19
N GLU A 4 -6.64 12.14 0.59
CA GLU A 4 -5.68 13.27 0.51
C GLU A 4 -4.27 12.84 0.94
N ARG A 5 -4.15 12.12 2.07
CA ARG A 5 -2.85 11.57 2.50
C ARG A 5 -2.29 10.60 1.47
N VAL A 6 -3.12 9.69 0.98
CA VAL A 6 -2.73 8.75 -0.08
C VAL A 6 -2.30 9.50 -1.35
N ALA A 7 -2.97 10.59 -1.71
CA ALA A 7 -2.58 11.43 -2.85
C ALA A 7 -1.20 12.07 -2.64
N SER A 8 -0.96 12.67 -1.47
CA SER A 8 0.36 13.22 -1.11
C SER A 8 1.45 12.15 -1.16
N LEU A 9 1.17 10.97 -0.60
CA LEU A 9 2.09 9.82 -0.64
C LEU A 9 2.35 9.34 -2.06
N CYS A 10 1.33 9.25 -2.91
CA CYS A 10 1.50 8.89 -4.31
C CYS A 10 2.46 9.84 -5.03
N LYS A 11 2.33 11.14 -4.79
CA LYS A 11 3.24 12.14 -5.35
C LYS A 11 4.67 11.92 -4.86
N ALA A 12 4.87 11.67 -3.57
CA ALA A 12 6.20 11.46 -2.98
C ALA A 12 6.85 10.14 -3.42
N LEU A 13 6.06 9.06 -3.51
CA LEU A 13 6.53 7.72 -3.85
C LEU A 13 6.70 7.48 -5.36
N SER A 14 6.19 8.37 -6.21
CA SER A 14 6.27 8.25 -7.67
C SER A 14 7.71 8.14 -8.20
N ILE A 15 8.68 8.70 -7.47
CA ILE A 15 10.10 8.63 -7.82
C ILE A 15 10.63 7.18 -7.85
N TYR A 16 10.08 6.29 -7.00
CA TYR A 16 10.52 4.88 -6.93
C TYR A 16 9.90 4.01 -8.02
N THR A 17 8.79 4.44 -8.60
CA THR A 17 8.00 3.63 -9.56
C THR A 17 8.07 4.15 -10.98
N GLY A 18 8.66 5.34 -11.18
CA GLY A 18 8.67 6.04 -12.47
C GLY A 18 7.30 6.58 -12.89
N ALA A 19 6.33 6.67 -11.98
CA ALA A 19 5.03 7.25 -12.26
C ALA A 19 5.11 8.77 -12.42
N ASN A 20 4.24 9.33 -13.26
CA ASN A 20 4.05 10.78 -13.30
C ASN A 20 3.46 11.26 -11.96
N PRO A 21 4.14 12.17 -11.21
CA PRO A 21 3.73 12.58 -9.87
C PRO A 21 2.34 13.24 -9.82
N LEU A 22 1.95 13.98 -10.86
CA LEU A 22 0.65 14.66 -10.90
C LEU A 22 -0.48 13.65 -11.16
N LEU A 23 -0.28 12.71 -12.07
CA LEU A 23 -1.26 11.64 -12.34
C LEU A 23 -1.37 10.68 -11.14
N ALA A 24 -0.26 10.34 -10.49
CA ALA A 24 -0.27 9.52 -9.29
C ALA A 24 -1.00 10.22 -8.13
N HIS A 25 -0.78 11.52 -7.94
CA HIS A 25 -1.51 12.32 -6.96
C HIS A 25 -3.02 12.32 -7.26
N ARG A 26 -3.40 12.57 -8.52
CA ARG A 26 -4.80 12.57 -8.93
C ARG A 26 -5.46 11.21 -8.72
N ALA A 27 -4.79 10.11 -9.06
CA ALA A 27 -5.25 8.75 -8.78
C ALA A 27 -5.47 8.52 -7.27
N GLY A 28 -4.58 9.05 -6.44
CA GLY A 28 -4.73 9.01 -4.97
C GLY A 28 -5.98 9.74 -4.49
N GLN A 29 -6.28 10.94 -5.03
CA GLN A 29 -7.49 11.69 -4.70
C GLN A 29 -8.76 10.94 -5.06
N LEU A 30 -8.77 10.26 -6.21
CA LEU A 30 -9.92 9.52 -6.72
C LEU A 30 -10.01 8.09 -6.14
N SER A 31 -8.97 7.62 -5.47
CA SER A 31 -8.99 6.30 -4.84
C SER A 31 -10.18 6.19 -3.89
N LYS A 32 -10.89 5.09 -3.97
CA LYS A 32 -12.09 4.80 -3.15
C LYS A 32 -13.32 5.68 -3.42
N SER A 33 -13.34 6.52 -4.46
CA SER A 33 -14.52 7.31 -4.83
C SER A 33 -15.70 6.42 -5.26
N ASP A 34 -15.41 5.28 -5.87
CA ASP A 34 -16.38 4.27 -6.27
C ASP A 34 -17.15 3.65 -5.09
N LEU A 35 -16.54 3.61 -3.89
CA LEU A 35 -17.21 3.14 -2.67
C LEU A 35 -18.37 4.03 -2.21
N MET A 36 -18.46 5.25 -2.76
CA MET A 36 -19.57 6.18 -2.47
C MET A 36 -20.78 5.90 -3.36
N SER A 37 -20.64 5.07 -4.40
CA SER A 37 -21.74 4.73 -5.31
C SER A 37 -22.63 3.62 -4.75
N ASP A 38 -23.93 3.73 -5.02
CA ASP A 38 -24.90 2.68 -4.64
C ASP A 38 -24.58 1.36 -5.34
N VAL A 39 -24.04 1.39 -6.55
CA VAL A 39 -23.65 0.20 -7.32
C VAL A 39 -22.60 -0.62 -6.56
N VAL A 40 -21.55 0.02 -6.02
CA VAL A 40 -20.50 -0.70 -5.28
C VAL A 40 -20.95 -1.07 -3.87
N ARG A 41 -21.93 -0.37 -3.31
CA ARG A 41 -22.57 -0.74 -2.03
C ARG A 41 -23.44 -1.99 -2.16
N GLU A 42 -24.12 -2.14 -3.30
CA GLU A 42 -24.96 -3.30 -3.60
C GLU A 42 -24.11 -4.51 -4.09
N PHE A 43 -23.07 -4.23 -4.88
CA PHE A 43 -22.19 -5.21 -5.53
C PHE A 43 -20.74 -4.91 -5.19
N ASP A 44 -20.25 -5.43 -4.06
CA ASP A 44 -18.90 -5.13 -3.54
C ASP A 44 -17.78 -5.68 -4.43
N GLU A 45 -18.04 -6.71 -5.23
CA GLU A 45 -17.12 -7.24 -6.22
C GLU A 45 -16.80 -6.27 -7.36
N LEU A 46 -17.64 -5.25 -7.56
CA LEU A 46 -17.41 -4.19 -8.56
C LEU A 46 -16.47 -3.08 -8.05
N GLN A 47 -15.96 -3.19 -6.83
CA GLN A 47 -14.95 -2.28 -6.30
C GLN A 47 -13.71 -2.22 -7.21
N GLY A 48 -13.30 -1.02 -7.59
CA GLY A 48 -12.23 -0.76 -8.54
C GLY A 48 -12.69 -0.84 -10.00
N VAL A 49 -13.58 -1.78 -10.36
CA VAL A 49 -14.17 -1.85 -11.71
C VAL A 49 -14.99 -0.58 -11.98
N MET A 50 -15.85 -0.21 -11.05
CA MET A 50 -16.64 1.01 -11.19
C MET A 50 -15.80 2.27 -11.10
N GLY A 51 -14.72 2.24 -10.31
CA GLY A 51 -13.75 3.32 -10.28
C GLY A 51 -13.14 3.61 -11.67
N TYR A 52 -12.81 2.57 -12.41
CA TYR A 52 -12.35 2.69 -13.79
C TYR A 52 -13.40 3.37 -14.71
N TYR A 53 -14.63 2.84 -14.73
CA TYR A 53 -15.67 3.36 -15.60
C TYR A 53 -16.09 4.77 -15.24
N TYR A 54 -16.20 5.09 -13.96
CA TYR A 54 -16.53 6.44 -13.53
C TYR A 54 -15.43 7.45 -13.87
N ALA A 55 -14.16 7.08 -13.74
CA ALA A 55 -13.06 7.94 -14.15
C ALA A 55 -13.10 8.24 -15.63
N LEU A 56 -13.29 7.24 -16.49
CA LEU A 56 -13.42 7.45 -17.93
C LEU A 56 -14.64 8.32 -18.30
N ASN A 57 -15.79 8.06 -17.67
CA ASN A 57 -17.00 8.84 -17.92
C ASN A 57 -16.84 10.33 -17.53
N ASN A 58 -16.03 10.59 -16.50
CA ASN A 58 -15.69 11.94 -16.06
C ASN A 58 -14.46 12.53 -16.76
N GLN A 59 -14.01 11.92 -17.86
CA GLN A 59 -12.91 12.42 -18.71
C GLN A 59 -11.56 12.54 -17.97
N GLU A 60 -11.35 11.71 -16.93
CA GLU A 60 -10.03 11.58 -16.31
C GLU A 60 -9.05 10.89 -17.27
N ASP A 61 -7.76 11.10 -17.06
CA ASP A 61 -6.74 10.44 -17.86
C ASP A 61 -6.91 8.91 -17.82
N PRO A 62 -6.87 8.20 -18.96
CA PRO A 62 -7.04 6.75 -19.02
C PRO A 62 -6.08 5.97 -18.13
N SER A 63 -4.88 6.48 -17.89
CA SER A 63 -3.90 5.86 -17.00
C SER A 63 -4.34 5.94 -15.53
N ILE A 64 -5.03 7.01 -15.14
CA ILE A 64 -5.68 7.12 -13.82
C ILE A 64 -6.80 6.09 -13.71
N ALA A 65 -7.70 6.04 -14.70
CA ALA A 65 -8.78 5.06 -14.70
C ALA A 65 -8.25 3.62 -14.54
N GLN A 66 -7.22 3.26 -15.31
CA GLN A 66 -6.55 1.97 -15.19
C GLN A 66 -5.98 1.74 -13.78
N ALA A 67 -5.35 2.75 -13.20
CA ALA A 67 -4.80 2.65 -11.85
C ALA A 67 -5.87 2.41 -10.80
N LEU A 68 -7.04 3.05 -10.90
CA LEU A 68 -8.15 2.88 -9.96
C LEU A 68 -8.72 1.45 -9.96
N SER A 69 -8.64 0.71 -11.06
CA SER A 69 -9.03 -0.70 -11.08
C SER A 69 -7.93 -1.63 -10.57
N ALA A 70 -6.66 -1.30 -10.81
CA ALA A 70 -5.53 -2.20 -10.60
C ALA A 70 -4.86 -2.08 -9.22
N TYR A 71 -4.98 -0.95 -8.51
CA TYR A 71 -4.26 -0.74 -7.25
C TYR A 71 -4.72 -1.65 -6.10
N TYR A 72 -5.90 -2.25 -6.20
CA TYR A 72 -6.35 -3.25 -5.24
C TYR A 72 -5.56 -4.57 -5.30
N LEU A 73 -4.87 -4.82 -6.42
CA LEU A 73 -4.04 -6.01 -6.59
C LEU A 73 -2.79 -5.96 -5.69
N PRO A 74 -2.28 -7.12 -5.23
CA PRO A 74 -2.94 -8.41 -5.21
C PRO A 74 -4.05 -8.46 -4.15
N ARG A 75 -5.17 -9.12 -4.44
CA ARG A 75 -6.32 -9.26 -3.53
C ARG A 75 -6.20 -10.48 -2.63
N PHE A 76 -5.52 -11.53 -3.13
CA PHE A 76 -5.33 -12.81 -2.44
C PHE A 76 -3.96 -13.41 -2.78
N SER A 77 -3.60 -14.51 -2.13
CA SER A 77 -2.36 -15.23 -2.42
C SER A 77 -2.39 -15.80 -3.84
N GLY A 78 -1.33 -15.60 -4.62
CA GLY A 78 -1.24 -16.02 -6.03
C GLY A 78 -1.89 -15.06 -7.03
N ASP A 79 -2.59 -14.01 -6.60
CA ASP A 79 -3.11 -12.99 -7.50
C ASP A 79 -1.98 -12.21 -8.17
N LYS A 80 -2.24 -11.62 -9.34
CA LYS A 80 -1.26 -10.76 -10.03
C LYS A 80 -1.02 -9.46 -9.27
N ILE A 81 0.16 -8.86 -9.46
CA ILE A 81 0.46 -7.51 -8.97
C ILE A 81 0.01 -6.45 -9.99
N PRO A 82 -0.16 -5.17 -9.59
CA PRO A 82 -0.40 -4.10 -10.54
C PRO A 82 0.80 -3.93 -11.47
N SER A 83 0.55 -3.61 -12.75
CA SER A 83 1.59 -3.54 -13.78
C SER A 83 1.91 -2.13 -14.27
N CYS A 84 1.00 -1.16 -14.06
CA CYS A 84 1.28 0.22 -14.47
C CYS A 84 1.85 1.05 -13.31
N PRO A 85 2.81 1.97 -13.57
CA PRO A 85 3.50 2.73 -12.54
C PRO A 85 2.57 3.47 -11.58
N ILE A 86 1.48 4.08 -12.06
CA ILE A 86 0.51 4.81 -11.22
C ILE A 86 -0.22 3.83 -10.29
N ALA A 87 -0.64 2.66 -10.77
CA ALA A 87 -1.30 1.67 -9.94
C ALA A 87 -0.37 1.09 -8.88
N ILE A 88 0.90 0.84 -9.23
CA ILE A 88 1.95 0.40 -8.31
C ILE A 88 2.12 1.43 -7.20
N THR A 89 2.30 2.70 -7.56
CA THR A 89 2.45 3.80 -6.60
C THR A 89 1.26 3.90 -5.66
N LEU A 90 0.05 3.89 -6.21
CA LEU A 90 -1.19 3.97 -5.43
C LEU A 90 -1.36 2.75 -4.51
N ALA A 91 -1.03 1.56 -5.01
CA ALA A 91 -1.10 0.33 -4.22
C ALA A 91 -0.12 0.33 -3.03
N ILE A 92 1.09 0.84 -3.21
CA ILE A 92 2.09 1.01 -2.14
C ILE A 92 1.59 2.06 -1.13
N ALA A 93 1.17 3.23 -1.61
CA ALA A 93 0.70 4.34 -0.78
C ALA A 93 -0.51 3.97 0.10
N ASP A 94 -1.54 3.33 -0.47
CA ASP A 94 -2.75 2.93 0.29
C ASP A 94 -2.44 1.89 1.36
N ARG A 95 -1.53 0.95 1.09
CA ARG A 95 -1.10 -0.07 2.05
C ARG A 95 -0.25 0.52 3.17
N LEU A 96 0.70 1.39 2.86
CA LEU A 96 1.50 2.10 3.87
C LEU A 96 0.63 2.99 4.75
N ASP A 97 -0.27 3.81 4.16
CA ASP A 97 -1.20 4.63 4.95
C ASP A 97 -2.04 3.78 5.90
N THR A 98 -2.52 2.62 5.44
CA THR A 98 -3.31 1.72 6.27
C THR A 98 -2.48 1.14 7.43
N LEU A 99 -1.28 0.63 7.14
CA LEU A 99 -0.40 0.04 8.15
C LEU A 99 -0.02 1.08 9.22
N VAL A 100 0.51 2.22 8.80
CA VAL A 100 0.97 3.25 9.74
C VAL A 100 -0.19 3.86 10.52
N ALA A 101 -1.36 4.08 9.88
CA ALA A 101 -2.52 4.64 10.56
C ALA A 101 -3.07 3.71 11.66
N ILE A 102 -3.24 2.42 11.36
CA ILE A 102 -3.79 1.47 12.31
C ILE A 102 -2.83 1.20 13.48
N PHE A 103 -1.53 1.08 13.21
CA PHE A 103 -0.52 1.02 14.26
C PHE A 103 -0.47 2.30 15.08
N GLY A 104 -0.64 3.47 14.43
CA GLY A 104 -0.65 4.78 15.08
C GLY A 104 -1.76 4.96 16.11
N VAL A 105 -2.90 4.30 15.92
CA VAL A 105 -4.00 4.29 16.91
C VAL A 105 -3.90 3.12 17.90
N GLY A 106 -2.79 2.38 17.91
CA GLY A 106 -2.52 1.30 18.86
C GLY A 106 -3.24 -0.02 18.55
N LEU A 107 -3.81 -0.18 17.36
CA LEU A 107 -4.53 -1.38 16.95
C LEU A 107 -3.58 -2.33 16.19
N HIS A 108 -2.96 -3.23 16.95
CA HIS A 108 -2.05 -4.24 16.38
C HIS A 108 -2.79 -5.56 16.12
N PRO A 109 -2.46 -6.29 15.03
CA PRO A 109 -2.97 -7.64 14.84
C PRO A 109 -2.51 -8.57 15.98
N THR A 110 -3.45 -9.24 16.63
CA THR A 110 -3.17 -10.16 17.72
C THR A 110 -3.58 -11.59 17.33
N GLY A 111 -2.65 -12.55 17.43
CA GLY A 111 -2.92 -13.97 17.17
C GLY A 111 -3.57 -14.21 15.80
N SER A 112 -4.75 -14.84 15.77
CA SER A 112 -5.49 -15.15 14.54
C SER A 112 -6.36 -13.98 14.04
N LYS A 113 -6.62 -12.98 14.87
CA LYS A 113 -7.53 -11.87 14.54
C LYS A 113 -6.78 -10.78 13.75
N ASP A 114 -7.30 -10.41 12.59
CA ASP A 114 -6.80 -9.34 11.74
C ASP A 114 -7.99 -8.55 11.15
N PRO A 115 -8.73 -7.82 11.99
CA PRO A 115 -9.98 -7.14 11.57
C PRO A 115 -9.75 -6.05 10.52
N PHE A 116 -8.51 -5.53 10.41
CA PHE A 116 -8.15 -4.47 9.47
C PHE A 116 -7.37 -4.99 8.26
N ALA A 117 -7.25 -6.32 8.09
CA ALA A 117 -6.54 -6.97 6.98
C ALA A 117 -5.07 -6.53 6.83
N LEU A 118 -4.39 -6.20 7.95
CA LEU A 118 -3.00 -5.72 7.94
C LEU A 118 -2.01 -6.77 7.42
N ARG A 119 -2.29 -8.08 7.64
CA ARG A 119 -1.49 -9.17 7.07
C ARG A 119 -1.56 -9.17 5.55
N ARG A 120 -2.76 -9.02 4.99
CA ARG A 120 -2.96 -8.93 3.53
C ARG A 120 -2.33 -7.65 2.98
N ALA A 121 -2.46 -6.53 3.69
CA ALA A 121 -1.85 -5.27 3.29
C ALA A 121 -0.32 -5.38 3.24
N SER A 122 0.33 -5.91 4.27
CA SER A 122 1.80 -6.04 4.30
C SER A 122 2.32 -7.08 3.32
N LEU A 123 1.67 -8.25 3.16
CA LEU A 123 2.04 -9.24 2.14
C LEU A 123 1.86 -8.70 0.72
N GLY A 124 0.76 -7.99 0.47
CA GLY A 124 0.53 -7.34 -0.82
C GLY A 124 1.58 -6.26 -1.12
N LEU A 125 1.98 -5.48 -0.12
CA LEU A 125 3.06 -4.50 -0.23
C LEU A 125 4.40 -5.18 -0.62
N ILE A 126 4.78 -6.23 0.11
CA ILE A 126 6.00 -7.01 -0.12
C ILE A 126 6.01 -7.59 -1.54
N ARG A 127 4.90 -8.21 -1.96
CA ARG A 127 4.79 -8.78 -3.30
C ARG A 127 4.94 -7.73 -4.39
N ILE A 128 4.31 -6.58 -4.24
CA ILE A 128 4.43 -5.48 -5.21
C ILE A 128 5.88 -5.03 -5.33
N ILE A 129 6.59 -4.89 -4.22
CA ILE A 129 7.97 -4.43 -4.20
C ILE A 129 8.90 -5.47 -4.83
N ILE A 130 8.80 -6.73 -4.41
CA ILE A 130 9.73 -7.78 -4.84
C ILE A 130 9.41 -8.25 -6.27
N GLU A 131 8.15 -8.59 -6.55
CA GLU A 131 7.75 -9.12 -7.85
C GLU A 131 7.72 -8.02 -8.93
N GLY A 132 7.56 -6.76 -8.52
CA GLY A 132 7.64 -5.58 -9.39
C GLY A 132 9.05 -4.99 -9.51
N GLU A 133 10.05 -5.56 -8.82
CA GLU A 133 11.44 -5.09 -8.82
C GLU A 133 11.58 -3.60 -8.47
N ILE A 134 10.75 -3.13 -7.51
CA ILE A 134 10.71 -1.71 -7.12
C ILE A 134 11.79 -1.44 -6.08
N ASP A 135 12.75 -0.59 -6.42
CA ASP A 135 13.80 -0.13 -5.51
C ASP A 135 13.26 0.99 -4.60
N VAL A 136 12.51 0.61 -3.57
CA VAL A 136 11.89 1.52 -2.61
C VAL A 136 12.51 1.38 -1.24
N ASP A 137 12.89 2.50 -0.65
CA ASP A 137 13.29 2.59 0.75
C ASP A 137 12.03 2.53 1.64
N ILE A 138 11.80 1.37 2.24
CA ILE A 138 10.63 1.13 3.09
C ILE A 138 10.66 1.99 4.36
N GLU A 139 11.81 2.14 4.98
CA GLU A 139 11.96 2.91 6.22
C GLU A 139 11.63 4.39 5.97
N LYS A 140 12.19 4.95 4.90
CA LYS A 140 11.89 6.30 4.45
C LYS A 140 10.42 6.47 4.04
N SER A 141 9.83 5.46 3.41
CA SER A 141 8.43 5.48 3.01
C SER A 141 7.48 5.43 4.22
N ILE A 142 7.82 4.70 5.28
CA ILE A 142 7.12 4.73 6.57
C ILE A 142 7.24 6.11 7.21
N GLU A 143 8.43 6.72 7.17
CA GLU A 143 8.65 8.09 7.68
C GLU A 143 7.77 9.11 6.95
N LEU A 144 7.77 9.10 5.62
CA LEU A 144 6.92 9.97 4.80
C LEU A 144 5.44 9.77 5.15
N THR A 145 5.00 8.52 5.29
CA THR A 145 3.62 8.19 5.66
C THR A 145 3.27 8.71 7.05
N ALA A 146 4.17 8.58 8.01
CA ALA A 146 3.98 9.04 9.38
C ALA A 146 3.85 10.57 9.45
N ASN A 147 4.58 11.30 8.60
CA ASN A 147 4.52 12.77 8.53
C ASN A 147 3.16 13.27 8.00
N GLU A 148 2.54 12.54 7.06
CA GLU A 148 1.18 12.84 6.57
C GLU A 148 0.09 12.52 7.61
N LEU A 149 0.40 11.69 8.62
CA LEU A 149 -0.53 11.20 9.62
C LEU A 149 -0.44 12.02 10.92
N THR A 150 -1.20 13.11 11.00
CA THR A 150 -1.40 13.83 12.26
C THR A 150 -2.77 13.50 12.85
N PHE A 151 -2.80 12.78 13.97
CA PHE A 151 -4.04 12.47 14.68
C PHE A 151 -4.21 13.46 15.84
N SER A 152 -5.21 14.32 15.76
CA SER A 152 -5.54 15.26 16.85
C SER A 152 -4.31 16.04 17.37
N GLY A 153 -3.44 16.48 16.48
CA GLY A 153 -2.22 17.20 16.82
C GLY A 153 -1.08 16.33 17.37
N LYS A 154 -1.21 15.00 17.35
CA LYS A 154 -0.14 14.08 17.76
C LYS A 154 0.54 13.48 16.55
N THR A 155 1.86 13.54 16.53
CA THR A 155 2.70 12.87 15.52
C THR A 155 2.84 11.38 15.81
N ILE A 156 3.03 10.59 14.76
CA ILE A 156 3.36 9.15 14.89
C ILE A 156 4.72 9.01 15.56
N SER A 157 4.75 8.27 16.67
CA SER A 157 5.99 8.08 17.44
C SER A 157 7.00 7.22 16.69
N ARG A 158 8.28 7.35 17.05
CA ARG A 158 9.35 6.50 16.54
C ARG A 158 9.06 5.02 16.79
N THR A 159 8.59 4.67 17.99
CA THR A 159 8.25 3.29 18.36
C THR A 159 7.18 2.68 17.46
N VAL A 160 6.19 3.46 17.02
CA VAL A 160 5.16 3.00 16.07
C VAL A 160 5.79 2.73 14.71
N LYS A 161 6.67 3.61 14.21
CA LYS A 161 7.36 3.42 12.92
C LYS A 161 8.22 2.15 12.93
N GLU A 162 9.00 1.94 13.99
CA GLU A 162 9.80 0.72 14.20
C GLU A 162 8.92 -0.54 14.27
N SER A 163 7.76 -0.47 14.93
CA SER A 163 6.80 -1.58 14.99
C SER A 163 6.20 -1.93 13.63
N VAL A 164 5.88 -0.92 12.80
CA VAL A 164 5.41 -1.14 11.42
C VAL A 164 6.50 -1.79 10.57
N LEU A 165 7.73 -1.29 10.65
CA LEU A 165 8.87 -1.86 9.92
C LEU A 165 9.09 -3.32 10.31
N THR A 166 9.17 -3.61 11.61
CA THR A 166 9.31 -4.98 12.14
C THR A 166 8.19 -5.87 11.62
N TYR A 167 6.94 -5.38 11.66
CA TYR A 167 5.79 -6.15 11.16
C TYR A 167 5.89 -6.49 9.67
N ILE A 168 6.37 -5.55 8.84
CA ILE A 168 6.60 -5.80 7.40
C ILE A 168 7.73 -6.82 7.22
N LEU A 169 8.84 -6.68 7.94
CA LEU A 169 9.99 -7.60 7.85
C LEU A 169 9.62 -9.02 8.28
N ASP A 170 8.78 -9.20 9.31
CA ASP A 170 8.26 -10.50 9.71
C ASP A 170 7.43 -11.18 8.60
N ARG A 171 6.66 -10.39 7.83
CA ARG A 171 5.91 -10.90 6.68
C ARG A 171 6.81 -11.21 5.50
N LEU A 172 7.89 -10.46 5.31
CA LEU A 172 8.92 -10.74 4.32
C LEU A 172 9.60 -12.10 4.58
N ASN A 173 9.91 -12.39 5.83
CA ASN A 173 10.43 -13.72 6.22
C ASN A 173 9.42 -14.84 5.87
N SER A 174 8.14 -14.62 6.14
CA SER A 174 7.08 -15.58 5.79
C SER A 174 6.98 -15.81 4.28
N TYR A 175 7.06 -14.73 3.50
CA TYR A 175 7.04 -14.78 2.03
C TYR A 175 8.20 -15.61 1.47
N TYR A 176 9.43 -15.37 1.93
CA TYR A 176 10.59 -16.15 1.46
C TYR A 176 10.54 -17.61 1.90
N LYS A 177 10.01 -17.90 3.09
CA LYS A 177 9.80 -19.27 3.55
C LYS A 177 8.81 -20.03 2.66
N GLU A 178 7.71 -19.39 2.23
CA GLU A 178 6.75 -19.98 1.29
C GLU A 178 7.37 -20.23 -0.10
N LYS A 179 8.34 -19.41 -0.50
CA LYS A 179 9.13 -19.59 -1.73
C LYS A 179 10.24 -20.65 -1.62
N GLY A 180 10.38 -21.32 -0.45
CA GLY A 180 11.34 -22.40 -0.22
C GLY A 180 12.74 -21.95 0.21
N PHE A 181 12.93 -20.68 0.54
CA PHE A 181 14.20 -20.20 1.08
C PHE A 181 14.38 -20.57 2.55
N LYS A 182 15.61 -20.90 2.94
CA LYS A 182 15.94 -21.21 4.33
C LYS A 182 15.92 -19.93 5.18
N PRO A 183 15.35 -19.98 6.41
CA PRO A 183 15.29 -18.82 7.30
C PRO A 183 16.65 -18.19 7.64
N GLU A 184 17.71 -19.02 7.66
CA GLU A 184 19.08 -18.58 7.95
C GLU A 184 19.60 -17.63 6.87
N SER A 185 19.31 -17.91 5.58
CA SER A 185 19.72 -17.06 4.46
C SER A 185 19.09 -15.67 4.57
N TYR A 186 17.81 -15.60 4.92
CA TYR A 186 17.11 -14.34 5.13
C TYR A 186 17.70 -13.53 6.30
N LYS A 187 17.95 -14.18 7.44
CA LYS A 187 18.56 -13.55 8.63
C LYS A 187 19.94 -12.99 8.35
N SER A 188 20.76 -13.73 7.58
CA SER A 188 22.09 -13.28 7.20
C SER A 188 22.06 -12.02 6.34
N VAL A 189 21.15 -11.93 5.39
CA VAL A 189 20.97 -10.72 4.55
C VAL A 189 20.48 -9.53 5.36
N LEU A 190 19.54 -9.74 6.28
CA LEU A 190 19.07 -8.68 7.18
C LEU A 190 20.19 -8.13 8.07
N ALA A 191 21.04 -8.99 8.61
CA ALA A 191 22.17 -8.59 9.45
C ALA A 191 23.18 -7.70 8.69
N LEU A 192 23.38 -7.95 7.39
CA LEU A 192 24.27 -7.14 6.54
C LEU A 192 23.74 -5.73 6.22
N LYS A 193 22.41 -5.52 6.29
CA LYS A 193 21.81 -4.20 6.05
C LYS A 193 21.66 -3.33 7.31
N LEU A 194 21.91 -3.89 8.48
CA LEU A 194 21.80 -3.20 9.77
C LEU A 194 23.19 -2.80 10.33
N SER A 195 24.26 -3.04 9.59
CA SER A 195 25.63 -2.58 9.84
C SER A 195 26.00 -1.48 8.84
#